data_394bd772ecc38ce48fff970725e37e1a
#
_entry.id   394bd772ecc38ce48fff970725e37e1a
#
_cell.length_a   1.000
_cell.length_b   1.000
_cell.length_c   1.000
_cell.angle_alpha   90.00
_cell.angle_beta   90.00
_cell.angle_gamma   90.00
#
_symmetry.space_group_name_H-M   'P 1'
#
loop_
_entity.id
_entity.type
_entity.pdbx_description
1 polymer ?
#
loop_
_entity_poly.entity_id
_entity_poly.type
_entity_poly.pdbx_seq_one_letter_code
_entity_poly.pdbx_strand_id
1 'polypeptide(L)'
;MESILLLVKNAPSHPDAANGLQMAQHFRSEGKVVDVFLLQDAVLAGVAKDGALAPLLAQGLGCYALGEDLQLRGYTAASLLPGVRAAGYDELAEMMMERYDRVLGAL
;
A
#
# COMPACT_ATOMS: atom_id res chain seq x y z
N MET A 1 6.24 -2.73 -19.93
CA MET A 1 5.34 -3.21 -18.86
C MET A 1 4.77 -2.03 -18.11
N GLU A 2 3.46 -1.93 -18.00
CA GLU A 2 2.83 -0.81 -17.31
C GLU A 2 3.02 -0.92 -15.79
N SER A 3 3.30 0.21 -15.15
CA SER A 3 3.44 0.31 -13.71
C SER A 3 2.34 1.16 -13.11
N ILE A 4 1.79 0.72 -11.98
CA ILE A 4 0.65 1.35 -11.31
C ILE A 4 0.99 1.53 -9.83
N LEU A 5 0.77 2.74 -9.33
CA LEU A 5 0.75 3.01 -7.90
C LEU A 5 -0.70 3.12 -7.44
N LEU A 6 -1.09 2.27 -6.50
CA LEU A 6 -2.45 2.25 -5.97
C LEU A 6 -2.46 2.85 -4.57
N LEU A 7 -3.24 3.91 -4.38
CA LEU A 7 -3.35 4.59 -3.08
C LEU A 7 -4.56 4.04 -2.32
N VAL A 8 -4.34 3.60 -1.09
CA VAL A 8 -5.40 3.04 -0.23
C VAL A 8 -5.40 3.82 1.08
N LYS A 9 -6.56 4.35 1.50
CA LYS A 9 -6.66 5.15 2.72
C LYS A 9 -7.56 4.56 3.80
N ASN A 10 -8.39 3.58 3.47
CA ASN A 10 -9.37 3.04 4.42
C ASN A 10 -8.77 1.93 5.28
N ALA A 11 -9.27 1.83 6.52
CA ALA A 11 -8.87 0.77 7.45
C ALA A 11 -9.09 -0.62 6.85
N PRO A 12 -8.30 -1.63 7.25
CA PRO A 12 -8.44 -2.98 6.70
C PRO A 12 -9.83 -3.59 6.84
N SER A 13 -10.58 -3.16 7.85
CA SER A 13 -11.96 -3.63 8.06
C SER A 13 -12.97 -2.97 7.14
N HIS A 14 -12.60 -1.90 6.45
CA HIS A 14 -13.51 -1.19 5.56
C HIS A 14 -13.63 -1.92 4.22
N PRO A 15 -14.84 -2.05 3.64
CA PRO A 15 -15.01 -2.74 2.36
C PRO A 15 -14.14 -2.20 1.22
N ASP A 16 -13.91 -0.89 1.18
CA ASP A 16 -13.10 -0.27 0.13
C ASP A 16 -11.62 -0.68 0.21
N ALA A 17 -11.11 -1.01 1.40
CA ALA A 17 -9.75 -1.52 1.54
C ALA A 17 -9.61 -2.89 0.87
N ALA A 18 -10.59 -3.78 1.08
CA ALA A 18 -10.58 -5.09 0.41
C ALA A 18 -10.66 -4.93 -1.10
N ASN A 19 -11.48 -4.00 -1.59
CA ASN A 19 -11.60 -3.72 -3.02
C ASN A 19 -10.27 -3.23 -3.59
N GLY A 20 -9.54 -2.39 -2.87
CA GLY A 20 -8.23 -1.92 -3.29
C GLY A 20 -7.22 -3.04 -3.45
N LEU A 21 -7.17 -3.98 -2.50
CA LEU A 21 -6.27 -5.12 -2.59
C LEU A 21 -6.66 -6.08 -3.72
N GLN A 22 -7.95 -6.28 -3.95
CA GLN A 22 -8.43 -7.07 -5.09
C GLN A 22 -8.04 -6.43 -6.41
N MET A 23 -8.13 -5.10 -6.51
CA MET A 23 -7.72 -4.37 -7.69
C MET A 23 -6.22 -4.55 -7.95
N ALA A 24 -5.40 -4.49 -6.90
CA ALA A 24 -3.96 -4.73 -7.02
C ALA A 24 -3.66 -6.13 -7.55
N GLN A 25 -4.34 -7.15 -7.04
CA GLN A 25 -4.20 -8.52 -7.52
C GLN A 25 -4.61 -8.65 -8.98
N HIS A 26 -5.70 -8.02 -9.35
CA HIS A 26 -6.20 -8.05 -10.72
C HIS A 26 -5.17 -7.50 -11.70
N PHE A 27 -4.62 -6.32 -11.42
CA PHE A 27 -3.59 -5.72 -12.27
C PHE A 27 -2.34 -6.58 -12.35
N ARG A 28 -1.93 -7.18 -11.23
CA ARG A 28 -0.76 -8.08 -11.25
C ARG A 28 -1.03 -9.31 -12.10
N SER A 29 -2.23 -9.84 -12.05
CA SER A 29 -2.60 -11.00 -12.89
C SER A 29 -2.54 -10.68 -14.38
N GLU A 30 -2.66 -9.39 -14.73
CA GLU A 30 -2.53 -8.92 -16.10
C GLU A 30 -1.08 -8.65 -16.51
N GLY A 31 -0.13 -8.94 -15.66
CA GLY A 31 1.28 -8.74 -15.94
C GLY A 31 1.81 -7.34 -15.65
N LYS A 32 1.02 -6.50 -15.00
CA LYS A 32 1.45 -5.14 -14.65
C LYS A 32 2.25 -5.14 -13.35
N VAL A 33 3.15 -4.15 -13.23
CA VAL A 33 3.86 -3.89 -11.98
C VAL A 33 2.95 -3.04 -11.11
N VAL A 34 2.66 -3.50 -9.89
CA VAL A 34 1.77 -2.78 -8.99
C VAL A 34 2.43 -2.61 -7.64
N ASP A 35 2.46 -1.37 -7.16
CA ASP A 35 2.83 -1.05 -5.79
C ASP A 35 1.63 -0.40 -5.11
N VAL A 36 1.46 -0.69 -3.82
CA VAL A 36 0.40 -0.13 -2.99
C VAL A 36 1.00 0.85 -2.01
N PHE A 37 0.38 2.01 -1.86
CA PHE A 37 0.77 3.00 -0.84
C PHE A 37 -0.38 3.17 0.14
N LEU A 38 -0.11 2.82 1.41
CA LEU A 38 -1.08 2.89 2.49
C LEU A 38 -1.04 4.26 3.16
N LEU A 39 -2.18 4.93 3.22
CA LEU A 39 -2.35 6.26 3.80
C LEU A 39 -3.40 6.20 4.91
N GLN A 40 -3.35 7.13 5.85
CA GLN A 40 -4.36 7.25 6.90
C GLN A 40 -4.58 5.89 7.59
N ASP A 41 -5.82 5.48 7.80
CA ASP A 41 -6.13 4.23 8.52
C ASP A 41 -5.66 2.98 7.78
N ALA A 42 -5.40 3.08 6.47
CA ALA A 42 -4.88 1.94 5.71
C ALA A 42 -3.50 1.48 6.19
N VAL A 43 -2.72 2.36 6.86
CA VAL A 43 -1.41 1.96 7.40
C VAL A 43 -1.53 0.81 8.41
N LEU A 44 -2.72 0.63 9.01
CA LEU A 44 -2.97 -0.49 9.93
C LEU A 44 -2.86 -1.84 9.23
N ALA A 45 -3.11 -1.92 7.92
CA ALA A 45 -2.89 -3.14 7.15
C ALA A 45 -1.41 -3.53 7.12
N GLY A 46 -0.53 -2.54 7.18
CA GLY A 46 0.92 -2.77 7.16
C GLY A 46 1.50 -3.37 8.42
N VAL A 47 0.73 -3.38 9.53
CA VAL A 47 1.15 -3.97 10.81
C VAL A 47 0.31 -5.20 11.20
N ALA A 48 -0.69 -5.55 10.43
CA ALA A 48 -1.63 -6.64 10.73
C ALA A 48 -1.09 -7.97 10.23
N LYS A 49 -0.58 -8.80 11.13
CA LYS A 49 0.06 -10.08 10.77
C LYS A 49 -0.90 -11.07 10.13
N ASP A 50 -2.17 -11.04 10.51
CA ASP A 50 -3.19 -11.99 10.02
C ASP A 50 -4.12 -11.35 8.98
N GLY A 51 -3.75 -10.18 8.46
CA GLY A 51 -4.56 -9.45 7.50
C GLY A 51 -4.41 -9.95 6.07
N ALA A 52 -5.24 -9.41 5.19
CA ALA A 52 -5.27 -9.77 3.78
C ALA A 52 -4.00 -9.33 3.02
N LEU A 53 -3.27 -8.36 3.53
CA LEU A 53 -2.06 -7.86 2.87
C LEU A 53 -0.90 -8.86 2.97
N ALA A 54 -0.76 -9.58 4.08
CA ALA A 54 0.38 -10.46 4.30
C ALA A 54 0.58 -11.50 3.20
N PRO A 55 -0.46 -12.20 2.71
CA PRO A 55 -0.28 -13.14 1.60
C PRO A 55 0.19 -12.47 0.31
N LEU A 56 -0.26 -11.25 0.05
CA LEU A 56 0.12 -10.51 -1.15
C LEU A 56 1.58 -10.07 -1.10
N LEU A 57 2.06 -9.68 0.08
CA LEU A 57 3.47 -9.37 0.28
C LEU A 57 4.34 -10.59 0.02
N ALA A 58 3.91 -11.75 0.49
CA ALA A 58 4.61 -13.01 0.24
C ALA A 58 4.68 -13.35 -1.25
N GLN A 59 3.72 -12.88 -2.03
CA GLN A 59 3.69 -13.05 -3.48
C GLN A 59 4.50 -11.97 -4.23
N GLY A 60 5.10 -11.03 -3.51
CA GLY A 60 5.95 -10.01 -4.11
C GLY A 60 5.28 -8.68 -4.41
N LEU A 61 4.08 -8.42 -3.87
CA LEU A 61 3.46 -7.11 -3.99
C LEU A 61 4.33 -6.05 -3.31
N GLY A 62 4.67 -4.97 -4.03
CA GLY A 62 5.34 -3.83 -3.44
C GLY A 62 4.38 -3.03 -2.57
N CYS A 63 4.82 -2.61 -1.39
CA CYS A 63 3.96 -1.91 -0.46
C CYS A 63 4.73 -0.87 0.35
N TYR A 64 4.12 0.30 0.49
CA TYR A 64 4.63 1.41 1.29
C TYR A 64 3.56 1.84 2.29
N ALA A 65 3.98 2.42 3.40
CA ALA A 65 3.08 3.01 4.38
C ALA A 65 3.59 4.40 4.76
N LEU A 66 2.68 5.37 4.82
CA LEU A 66 3.07 6.74 5.18
C LEU A 66 3.51 6.80 6.63
N GLY A 67 4.77 7.19 6.85
CA GLY A 67 5.38 7.20 8.19
C GLY A 67 4.65 8.10 9.16
N GLU A 68 4.20 9.28 8.71
CA GLU A 68 3.47 10.23 9.55
C GLU A 68 2.16 9.63 10.07
N ASP A 69 1.44 8.89 9.21
CA ASP A 69 0.19 8.25 9.62
C ASP A 69 0.42 7.07 10.56
N LEU A 70 1.53 6.35 10.41
CA LEU A 70 1.94 5.33 11.37
C LEU A 70 2.18 5.93 12.75
N GLN A 71 2.95 7.02 12.83
CA GLN A 71 3.28 7.67 14.08
C GLN A 71 2.03 8.18 14.81
N LEU A 72 1.09 8.76 14.07
CA LEU A 72 -0.17 9.22 14.66
C LEU A 72 -0.95 8.09 15.32
N ARG A 73 -0.72 6.85 14.90
CA ARG A 73 -1.42 5.67 15.42
C ARG A 73 -0.56 4.86 16.38
N GLY A 74 0.58 5.41 16.80
CA GLY A 74 1.44 4.78 17.80
C GLY A 74 2.37 3.71 17.27
N TYR A 75 2.58 3.63 15.96
CA TYR A 75 3.47 2.66 15.33
C TYR A 75 4.72 3.31 14.76
N THR A 76 5.75 2.50 14.55
CA THR A 76 6.98 2.91 13.89
C THR A 76 7.25 1.97 12.71
N ALA A 77 8.28 2.30 11.92
CA ALA A 77 8.71 1.43 10.82
C ALA A 77 9.05 0.01 11.29
N ALA A 78 9.52 -0.13 12.54
CA ALA A 78 9.84 -1.45 13.10
C ALA A 78 8.61 -2.33 13.29
N SER A 79 7.41 -1.74 13.34
CA SER A 79 6.16 -2.47 13.50
C SER A 79 5.63 -3.06 12.19
N LEU A 80 6.19 -2.64 11.05
CA LEU A 80 5.69 -3.03 9.74
C LEU A 80 5.99 -4.49 9.42
N LEU A 81 5.08 -5.12 8.69
CA LEU A 81 5.29 -6.45 8.15
C LEU A 81 6.51 -6.48 7.22
N PRO A 82 7.20 -7.61 7.10
CA PRO A 82 8.23 -7.76 6.08
C PRO A 82 7.68 -7.46 4.69
N GLY A 83 8.38 -6.63 3.94
CA GLY A 83 7.93 -6.20 2.62
C GLY A 83 7.21 -4.87 2.57
N VAL A 84 6.82 -4.31 3.72
CA VAL A 84 6.24 -2.97 3.79
C VAL A 84 7.33 -1.98 4.17
N ARG A 85 7.45 -0.90 3.41
CA ARG A 85 8.42 0.17 3.66
C ARG A 85 7.73 1.42 4.13
N ALA A 86 8.27 2.07 5.16
CA ALA A 86 7.82 3.40 5.56
C ALA A 86 8.37 4.44 4.58
N ALA A 87 7.53 5.40 4.20
CA ALA A 87 7.91 6.51 3.34
C ALA A 87 7.24 7.79 3.82
N GLY A 88 7.85 8.93 3.57
CA GLY A 88 7.29 10.24 3.94
C GLY A 88 6.50 10.87 2.81
N TYR A 89 5.93 12.04 3.09
CA TYR A 89 5.16 12.79 2.09
C TYR A 89 5.99 13.17 0.86
N ASP A 90 7.25 13.54 1.06
CA ASP A 90 8.11 13.93 -0.06
C ASP A 90 8.35 12.75 -1.01
N GLU A 91 8.59 11.59 -0.45
CA GLU A 91 8.77 10.39 -1.25
C GLU A 91 7.48 10.00 -1.97
N LEU A 92 6.34 10.10 -1.29
CA LEU A 92 5.04 9.83 -1.92
C LEU A 92 4.83 10.76 -3.11
N ALA A 93 5.09 12.06 -2.94
CA ALA A 93 4.92 13.03 -4.02
C ALA A 93 5.81 12.68 -5.22
N GLU A 94 7.07 12.32 -4.98
CA GLU A 94 7.98 11.91 -6.04
C GLU A 94 7.48 10.65 -6.75
N MET A 95 7.01 9.68 -6.00
CA MET A 95 6.48 8.44 -6.57
C MET A 95 5.28 8.72 -7.48
N MET A 96 4.36 9.58 -7.03
CA MET A 96 3.17 9.90 -7.79
C MET A 96 3.49 10.65 -9.09
N MET A 97 4.52 11.49 -9.06
CA MET A 97 4.86 12.35 -10.21
C MET A 97 5.79 11.70 -11.21
N GLU A 98 6.67 10.80 -10.78
CA GLU A 98 7.83 10.43 -11.60
C GLU A 98 8.04 8.92 -11.81
N ARG A 99 7.46 8.06 -10.96
CA ARG A 99 7.87 6.64 -10.93
C ARG A 99 6.90 5.66 -11.57
N TYR A 100 5.67 6.06 -11.83
CA TYR A 100 4.63 5.14 -12.32
C TYR A 100 3.93 5.67 -13.55
N ASP A 101 3.50 4.76 -14.40
CA ASP A 101 2.71 5.12 -15.58
C ASP A 101 1.33 5.63 -15.19
N ARG A 102 0.75 5.05 -14.13
CA ARG A 102 -0.54 5.49 -13.60
C ARG A 102 -0.54 5.50 -12.08
N VAL A 103 -1.30 6.44 -11.52
CA VAL A 103 -1.59 6.52 -10.09
C VAL A 103 -3.10 6.45 -9.92
N LEU A 104 -3.57 5.46 -9.18
CA LEU A 104 -5.00 5.23 -8.98
C LEU A 104 -5.32 5.28 -7.49
N GLY A 105 -6.47 5.89 -7.16
CA GLY A 105 -6.98 5.91 -5.79
C GLY A 105 -8.02 4.83 -5.60
N ALA A 106 -7.76 3.91 -4.67
CA ALA A 106 -8.75 2.94 -4.21
C ALA A 106 -9.33 3.47 -2.90
N LEU A 107 -10.00 4.60 -3.01
CA LEU A 107 -10.41 5.40 -1.85
C LEU A 107 -11.88 5.16 -1.50
#